data_155172b60e08dd6b7e07fea4ae338a6b
#
_entry.id   155172b60e08dd6b7e07fea4ae338a6b
#
_cell.length_a   1.000
_cell.length_b   1.000
_cell.length_c   1.000
_cell.angle_alpha   90.00
_cell.angle_beta   90.00
_cell.angle_gamma   90.00
#
_symmetry.space_group_name_H-M   'P 1'
#
loop_
_entity.id
_entity.type
_entity.pdbx_description
1 polymer ?
#
loop_
_entity_poly.entity_id
_entity_poly.type
_entity_poly.pdbx_seq_one_letter_code
_entity_poly.pdbx_strand_id
1 'polypeptide(L)'
;MSLEPADEAYPGAAYDATWRELTFPTGYTNPEPKRRYHLVIIGAGSAGLITAIGAAGLGARVALIEREAMGGDCLNVGCVPSKALLEFTRRSNSVASFEAAFDWLRKVRAEISEHDSVERYTQSGVDVFLGSASLIDDSTVQVGEQRLNARRIVLATGARAAIPPIPGLAECKPLTNETLFDLREPPASLAILGAGAIGCEMAQAFARLGVDIHLFEMADRVLPLEEQEASAAVAEALQRSGVTLYLNTPISKIASHDSGITVHSPDRQITADRILVAAGRRANIEGLNLDAVGVATTAGLVSVDRRLRTSNSRIYASGDVCSRQQFTHNADAQARIVVQNALFAPTASTDKLIIPHCTYTDP
;
A
#
# COMPACT_ATOMS: atom_id res chain seq x y z
N MET A 1 -7.21 9.82 1.07
CA MET A 1 -7.18 9.97 2.55
C MET A 1 -7.59 11.39 2.88
N SER A 2 -8.77 11.62 3.48
CA SER A 2 -9.20 12.96 3.92
C SER A 2 -8.47 13.25 5.23
N LEU A 3 -7.51 14.16 5.18
CA LEU A 3 -6.76 14.64 6.35
C LEU A 3 -7.68 15.59 7.14
N GLU A 4 -8.48 15.05 8.06
CA GLU A 4 -9.19 15.90 9.03
C GLU A 4 -8.23 16.44 10.09
N PRO A 5 -8.43 17.68 10.57
CA PRO A 5 -7.55 18.26 11.60
C PRO A 5 -7.62 17.49 12.91
N ALA A 6 -6.47 17.38 13.57
CA ALA A 6 -6.30 16.67 14.84
C ALA A 6 -6.83 17.50 16.01
N ASP A 7 -8.15 17.53 16.20
CA ASP A 7 -8.77 18.25 17.33
C ASP A 7 -9.22 17.34 18.50
N GLU A 8 -9.02 16.01 18.41
CA GLU A 8 -9.33 15.09 19.49
C GLU A 8 -8.08 14.34 19.96
N ALA A 9 -7.87 14.26 21.27
CA ALA A 9 -6.82 13.43 21.86
C ALA A 9 -7.16 11.93 21.67
N TYR A 10 -6.35 11.21 20.94
CA TYR A 10 -6.42 9.75 20.75
C TYR A 10 -5.01 9.15 20.91
N PRO A 11 -4.91 7.83 21.13
CA PRO A 11 -3.62 7.18 21.32
C PRO A 11 -2.66 7.46 20.17
N GLY A 12 -1.50 8.07 20.47
CA GLY A 12 -0.47 8.36 19.46
C GLY A 12 -0.74 9.58 18.56
N ALA A 13 -1.69 10.47 18.88
CA ALA A 13 -1.99 11.67 18.09
C ALA A 13 -0.75 12.55 17.79
N ALA A 14 0.16 12.69 18.75
CA ALA A 14 1.41 13.42 18.56
C ALA A 14 2.34 12.76 17.53
N TYR A 15 2.37 11.43 17.49
CA TYR A 15 3.14 10.68 16.48
C TYR A 15 2.53 10.82 15.09
N ASP A 16 1.21 10.83 14.98
CA ASP A 16 0.52 11.10 13.69
C ASP A 16 0.80 12.52 13.19
N ALA A 17 0.85 13.51 14.06
CA ALA A 17 1.25 14.86 13.68
C ALA A 17 2.70 14.90 13.16
N THR A 18 3.63 14.22 13.83
CA THR A 18 5.03 14.10 13.39
C THR A 18 5.13 13.39 12.04
N TRP A 19 4.46 12.24 11.87
CA TRP A 19 4.41 11.51 10.63
C TRP A 19 3.91 12.38 9.45
N ARG A 20 2.80 13.11 9.65
CA ARG A 20 2.23 14.00 8.63
C ARG A 20 3.18 15.11 8.25
N GLU A 21 3.80 15.77 9.23
CA GLU A 21 4.74 16.86 8.98
C GLU A 21 5.98 16.39 8.20
N LEU A 22 6.45 15.16 8.45
CA LEU A 22 7.59 14.59 7.74
C LEU A 22 7.24 14.15 6.30
N THR A 23 6.05 13.57 6.09
CA THR A 23 5.69 12.92 4.83
C THR A 23 4.84 13.79 3.90
N PHE A 24 4.11 14.77 4.46
CA PHE A 24 3.28 15.72 3.74
C PHE A 24 3.16 17.03 4.53
N PRO A 25 4.25 17.82 4.63
CA PRO A 25 4.29 19.01 5.49
C PRO A 25 3.23 20.03 5.12
N THR A 26 2.58 20.58 6.15
CA THR A 26 1.56 21.61 5.98
C THR A 26 2.18 22.90 5.41
N GLY A 27 1.57 23.44 4.37
CA GLY A 27 2.07 24.67 3.73
C GLY A 27 3.33 24.48 2.87
N TYR A 28 3.69 23.24 2.55
CA TYR A 28 4.81 22.96 1.64
C TYR A 28 4.61 23.67 0.28
N THR A 29 5.65 24.33 -0.17
CA THR A 29 5.66 24.97 -1.50
C THR A 29 6.54 24.16 -2.43
N ASN A 30 5.96 23.66 -3.50
CA ASN A 30 6.69 22.94 -4.54
C ASN A 30 7.82 23.82 -5.10
N PRO A 31 9.01 23.25 -5.36
CA PRO A 31 10.12 24.00 -5.93
C PRO A 31 9.82 24.45 -7.37
N GLU A 32 10.55 25.47 -7.83
CA GLU A 32 10.50 25.87 -9.23
C GLU A 32 11.05 24.75 -10.13
N PRO A 33 10.32 24.33 -11.18
CA PRO A 33 10.75 23.25 -12.06
C PRO A 33 12.07 23.59 -12.77
N LYS A 34 13.03 22.67 -12.75
CA LYS A 34 14.25 22.77 -13.56
C LYS A 34 13.92 22.70 -15.05
N ARG A 35 14.75 23.31 -15.90
CA ARG A 35 14.55 23.32 -17.37
C ARG A 35 14.28 21.92 -17.93
N ARG A 36 14.96 20.89 -17.42
CA ARG A 36 14.76 19.49 -17.79
C ARG A 36 15.34 18.55 -16.75
N TYR A 37 14.56 17.55 -16.34
CA TYR A 37 14.97 16.46 -15.49
C TYR A 37 15.53 15.28 -16.31
N HIS A 38 16.44 14.50 -15.72
CA HIS A 38 16.82 13.21 -16.28
C HIS A 38 15.70 12.18 -16.03
N LEU A 39 15.12 12.20 -14.81
CA LEU A 39 13.95 11.42 -14.45
C LEU A 39 12.89 12.31 -13.79
N VAL A 40 11.64 12.09 -14.16
CA VAL A 40 10.46 12.49 -13.38
C VAL A 40 9.77 11.20 -12.92
N ILE A 41 9.58 11.05 -11.62
CA ILE A 41 9.05 9.85 -10.99
C ILE A 41 7.69 10.19 -10.39
N ILE A 42 6.67 9.43 -10.72
CA ILE A 42 5.30 9.62 -10.25
C ILE A 42 4.98 8.55 -9.22
N GLY A 43 4.82 8.96 -7.96
CA GLY A 43 4.62 8.13 -6.78
C GLY A 43 5.87 8.00 -5.93
N ALA A 44 5.76 8.30 -4.63
CA ALA A 44 6.83 8.22 -3.65
C ALA A 44 6.64 7.05 -2.66
N GLY A 45 6.15 5.91 -3.14
CA GLY A 45 6.26 4.63 -2.45
C GLY A 45 7.63 4.00 -2.66
N SER A 46 7.82 2.76 -2.19
CA SER A 46 9.11 2.05 -2.21
C SER A 46 9.82 2.09 -3.57
N ALA A 47 9.09 1.85 -4.67
CA ALA A 47 9.67 1.90 -6.02
C ALA A 47 10.16 3.31 -6.38
N GLY A 48 9.35 4.34 -6.11
CA GLY A 48 9.67 5.72 -6.44
C GLY A 48 10.81 6.26 -5.60
N LEU A 49 10.79 6.03 -4.30
CA LEU A 49 11.82 6.46 -3.36
C LEU A 49 13.20 5.90 -3.71
N ILE A 50 13.30 4.60 -3.95
CA ILE A 50 14.56 3.93 -4.33
C ILE A 50 15.04 4.42 -5.72
N THR A 51 14.12 4.60 -6.67
CA THR A 51 14.48 5.16 -7.98
C THR A 51 15.02 6.59 -7.83
N ALA A 52 14.37 7.42 -7.00
CA ALA A 52 14.76 8.82 -6.82
C ALA A 52 16.13 8.97 -6.16
N ILE A 53 16.32 8.31 -5.00
CA ILE A 53 17.58 8.40 -4.25
C ILE A 53 18.75 7.77 -5.01
N GLY A 54 18.51 6.64 -5.68
CA GLY A 54 19.51 5.96 -6.50
C GLY A 54 19.95 6.80 -7.70
N ALA A 55 19.00 7.44 -8.39
CA ALA A 55 19.30 8.31 -9.52
C ALA A 55 20.01 9.61 -9.09
N ALA A 56 19.56 10.25 -8.00
CA ALA A 56 20.17 11.48 -7.47
C ALA A 56 21.59 11.20 -6.99
N GLY A 57 21.84 10.08 -6.29
CA GLY A 57 23.18 9.66 -5.87
C GLY A 57 24.16 9.42 -7.03
N LEU A 58 23.66 9.18 -8.24
CA LEU A 58 24.44 9.08 -9.47
C LEU A 58 24.56 10.44 -10.22
N GLY A 59 24.15 11.55 -9.60
CA GLY A 59 24.24 12.90 -10.15
C GLY A 59 23.14 13.25 -11.16
N ALA A 60 22.07 12.48 -11.24
CA ALA A 60 20.93 12.83 -12.10
C ALA A 60 20.09 13.95 -11.48
N ARG A 61 19.53 14.83 -12.33
CA ARG A 61 18.46 15.75 -11.92
C ARG A 61 17.16 14.95 -11.87
N VAL A 62 16.56 14.85 -10.67
CA VAL A 62 15.38 14.04 -10.39
C VAL A 62 14.27 14.91 -9.84
N ALA A 63 13.05 14.72 -10.35
CA ALA A 63 11.82 15.17 -9.72
C ALA A 63 11.04 13.94 -9.23
N LEU A 64 10.58 13.99 -7.99
CA LEU A 64 9.72 12.98 -7.36
C LEU A 64 8.39 13.63 -7.02
N ILE A 65 7.29 13.01 -7.45
CA ILE A 65 5.94 13.54 -7.26
C ILE A 65 5.16 12.61 -6.35
N GLU A 66 4.52 13.17 -5.32
CA GLU A 66 3.64 12.43 -4.41
C GLU A 66 2.33 13.19 -4.20
N ARG A 67 1.21 12.47 -4.28
CA ARG A 67 -0.12 13.09 -4.15
C ARG A 67 -0.67 13.06 -2.72
N GLU A 68 -0.17 12.16 -1.87
CA GLU A 68 -0.68 11.93 -0.52
C GLU A 68 0.45 12.04 0.51
N ALA A 69 1.14 10.94 0.81
CA ALA A 69 2.21 10.93 1.80
C ALA A 69 3.42 10.16 1.29
N MET A 70 4.61 10.73 1.43
CA MET A 70 5.89 10.06 1.15
C MET A 70 5.96 8.73 1.91
N GLY A 71 6.65 7.72 1.34
CA GLY A 71 6.72 6.37 1.91
C GLY A 71 5.75 5.36 1.28
N GLY A 72 4.64 5.87 0.68
CA GLY A 72 3.63 5.04 0.04
C GLY A 72 2.99 4.03 1.00
N ASP A 73 2.39 2.97 0.46
CA ASP A 73 1.66 1.96 1.24
C ASP A 73 2.53 1.34 2.34
N CYS A 74 3.78 1.01 2.05
CA CYS A 74 4.63 0.28 2.99
C CYS A 74 4.79 1.03 4.31
N LEU A 75 5.13 2.30 4.27
CA LEU A 75 5.28 3.14 5.46
C LEU A 75 3.94 3.47 6.10
N ASN A 76 2.99 3.92 5.27
CA ASN A 76 1.82 4.63 5.78
C ASN A 76 0.69 3.69 6.20
N VAL A 77 0.40 2.67 5.38
CA VAL A 77 -0.81 1.83 5.49
C VAL A 77 -0.55 0.34 5.19
N GLY A 78 0.69 -0.12 5.28
CA GLY A 78 1.09 -1.48 4.91
C GLY A 78 2.05 -2.13 5.89
N CYS A 79 3.29 -2.37 5.44
CA CYS A 79 4.28 -3.17 6.16
C CYS A 79 4.59 -2.62 7.56
N VAL A 80 4.83 -1.32 7.68
CA VAL A 80 5.22 -0.71 8.94
C VAL A 80 4.12 -0.84 9.99
N PRO A 81 2.89 -0.32 9.76
CA PRO A 81 1.85 -0.42 10.77
C PRO A 81 1.41 -1.87 11.04
N SER A 82 1.33 -2.73 10.03
CA SER A 82 0.90 -4.10 10.24
C SER A 82 1.93 -4.92 11.05
N LYS A 83 3.24 -4.77 10.78
CA LYS A 83 4.28 -5.48 11.52
C LYS A 83 4.45 -4.92 12.93
N ALA A 84 4.24 -3.62 13.13
CA ALA A 84 4.19 -3.02 14.46
C ALA A 84 3.08 -3.64 15.33
N LEU A 85 1.86 -3.82 14.78
CA LEU A 85 0.75 -4.47 15.49
C LEU A 85 1.04 -5.94 15.77
N LEU A 86 1.50 -6.70 14.77
CA LEU A 86 1.82 -8.12 14.91
C LEU A 86 2.88 -8.34 15.98
N GLU A 87 3.96 -7.56 15.97
CA GLU A 87 5.03 -7.67 16.96
C GLU A 87 4.58 -7.28 18.36
N PHE A 88 3.78 -6.20 18.49
CA PHE A 88 3.23 -5.79 19.78
C PHE A 88 2.35 -6.89 20.37
N THR A 89 1.42 -7.45 19.60
CA THR A 89 0.48 -8.47 20.06
C THR A 89 1.16 -9.83 20.30
N ARG A 90 2.25 -10.13 19.58
CA ARG A 90 3.04 -11.35 19.79
C ARG A 90 3.76 -11.36 21.14
N ARG A 91 4.21 -10.20 21.61
CA ARG A 91 4.92 -10.06 22.90
C ARG A 91 3.99 -10.09 24.11
N SER A 92 2.69 -9.94 23.92
CA SER A 92 1.73 -9.93 24.99
C SER A 92 1.36 -11.35 25.44
N ASN A 93 1.44 -11.62 26.74
CA ASN A 93 1.04 -12.91 27.32
C ASN A 93 -0.47 -13.02 27.61
N SER A 94 -1.24 -12.00 27.30
CA SER A 94 -2.70 -11.87 27.49
C SER A 94 -3.29 -11.05 26.34
N VAL A 95 -4.60 -10.82 26.35
CA VAL A 95 -5.23 -9.86 25.42
C VAL A 95 -4.50 -8.53 25.52
N ALA A 96 -3.93 -8.06 24.40
CA ALA A 96 -3.17 -6.83 24.34
C ALA A 96 -4.11 -5.61 24.35
N SER A 97 -3.69 -4.52 24.99
CA SER A 97 -4.43 -3.26 24.92
C SER A 97 -4.41 -2.69 23.50
N PHE A 98 -5.59 -2.47 22.93
CA PHE A 98 -5.75 -1.81 21.64
C PHE A 98 -5.11 -0.41 21.64
N GLU A 99 -5.36 0.36 22.67
CA GLU A 99 -4.84 1.71 22.83
C GLU A 99 -3.30 1.72 22.81
N ALA A 100 -2.67 0.86 23.62
CA ALA A 100 -1.21 0.75 23.65
C ALA A 100 -0.62 0.21 22.34
N ALA A 101 -1.32 -0.71 21.64
CA ALA A 101 -0.89 -1.25 20.36
C ALA A 101 -0.94 -0.18 19.25
N PHE A 102 -1.97 0.65 19.23
CA PHE A 102 -2.13 1.73 18.25
C PHE A 102 -1.24 2.95 18.55
N ASP A 103 -0.95 3.23 19.82
CA ASP A 103 0.10 4.20 20.19
C ASP A 103 1.47 3.74 19.69
N TRP A 104 1.82 2.49 19.95
CA TRP A 104 3.07 1.87 19.47
C TRP A 104 3.18 1.89 17.94
N LEU A 105 2.13 1.49 17.23
CA LEU A 105 2.08 1.52 15.77
C LEU A 105 2.38 2.92 15.23
N ARG A 106 1.71 3.97 15.76
CA ARG A 106 1.86 5.36 15.34
C ARG A 106 3.25 5.88 15.65
N LYS A 107 3.80 5.50 16.80
CA LYS A 107 5.19 5.80 17.16
C LYS A 107 6.17 5.22 16.14
N VAL A 108 6.08 3.93 15.84
CA VAL A 108 6.98 3.26 14.87
C VAL A 108 6.85 3.88 13.48
N ARG A 109 5.62 4.20 13.03
CA ARG A 109 5.37 4.88 11.76
C ARG A 109 6.06 6.25 11.72
N ALA A 110 5.92 7.05 12.77
CA ALA A 110 6.57 8.38 12.86
C ALA A 110 8.10 8.27 12.85
N GLU A 111 8.69 7.35 13.62
CA GLU A 111 10.14 7.15 13.67
C GLU A 111 10.72 6.75 12.29
N ILE A 112 10.06 5.84 11.58
CA ILE A 112 10.50 5.41 10.25
C ILE A 112 10.30 6.51 9.20
N SER A 113 9.30 7.39 9.37
CA SER A 113 9.00 8.49 8.45
C SER A 113 10.17 9.45 8.24
N GLU A 114 11.09 9.57 9.19
CA GLU A 114 12.32 10.37 9.02
C GLU A 114 13.13 9.92 7.79
N HIS A 115 13.13 8.62 7.52
CA HIS A 115 13.86 8.05 6.38
C HIS A 115 13.18 8.32 5.03
N ASP A 116 11.87 8.55 5.01
CA ASP A 116 11.09 8.76 3.80
C ASP A 116 10.55 10.21 3.71
N SER A 117 11.10 11.13 4.54
CA SER A 117 10.63 12.51 4.65
C SER A 117 10.93 13.36 3.41
N VAL A 118 10.08 14.36 3.17
CA VAL A 118 10.28 15.38 2.13
C VAL A 118 11.64 16.05 2.29
N GLU A 119 12.01 16.43 3.53
CA GLU A 119 13.27 17.08 3.83
C GLU A 119 14.47 16.23 3.43
N ARG A 120 14.52 14.97 3.85
CA ARG A 120 15.63 14.05 3.53
C ARG A 120 15.84 13.90 2.03
N TYR A 121 14.77 13.73 1.25
CA TYR A 121 14.87 13.61 -0.20
C TYR A 121 15.33 14.90 -0.85
N THR A 122 14.85 16.05 -0.38
CA THR A 122 15.31 17.37 -0.84
C THR A 122 16.80 17.58 -0.55
N GLN A 123 17.27 17.24 0.67
CA GLN A 123 18.68 17.29 1.05
C GLN A 123 19.55 16.33 0.21
N SER A 124 18.98 15.23 -0.28
CA SER A 124 19.63 14.30 -1.20
C SER A 124 19.65 14.76 -2.67
N GLY A 125 19.17 15.98 -2.96
CA GLY A 125 19.21 16.57 -4.29
C GLY A 125 18.02 16.21 -5.19
N VAL A 126 16.95 15.66 -4.63
CA VAL A 126 15.68 15.37 -5.32
C VAL A 126 14.76 16.58 -5.18
N ASP A 127 14.21 17.07 -6.28
CA ASP A 127 13.14 18.06 -6.23
C ASP A 127 11.82 17.32 -5.96
N VAL A 128 11.26 17.47 -4.76
CA VAL A 128 10.00 16.85 -4.35
C VAL A 128 8.84 17.76 -4.70
N PHE A 129 7.82 17.22 -5.36
CA PHE A 129 6.59 17.92 -5.71
C PHE A 129 5.42 17.21 -5.05
N LEU A 130 4.67 17.92 -4.22
CA LEU A 130 3.44 17.40 -3.61
C LEU A 130 2.24 17.81 -4.45
N GLY A 131 1.46 16.81 -4.89
CA GLY A 131 0.28 16.97 -5.70
C GLY A 131 0.03 15.81 -6.67
N SER A 132 -1.15 15.79 -7.27
CA SER A 132 -1.52 14.81 -8.29
C SER A 132 -0.83 15.09 -9.62
N ALA A 133 -0.27 14.03 -10.22
CA ALA A 133 0.40 14.10 -11.50
C ALA A 133 -0.46 13.61 -12.66
N SER A 134 -0.32 14.19 -13.83
CA SER A 134 -0.85 13.66 -15.10
C SER A 134 0.16 13.84 -16.23
N LEU A 135 0.16 12.92 -17.19
CA LEU A 135 1.00 13.00 -18.38
C LEU A 135 0.36 13.90 -19.42
N ILE A 136 1.08 14.91 -19.87
CA ILE A 136 0.67 15.80 -20.98
C ILE A 136 1.12 15.21 -22.31
N ASP A 137 2.37 14.75 -22.36
CA ASP A 137 2.99 14.07 -23.48
C ASP A 137 4.05 13.08 -22.97
N ASP A 138 4.84 12.47 -23.86
CA ASP A 138 5.85 11.46 -23.51
C ASP A 138 7.09 12.00 -22.77
N SER A 139 7.11 13.30 -22.50
CA SER A 139 8.23 14.02 -21.88
C SER A 139 7.80 15.09 -20.89
N THR A 140 6.50 15.33 -20.72
CA THR A 140 5.96 16.39 -19.86
C THR A 140 4.95 15.84 -18.86
N VAL A 141 5.18 16.11 -17.58
CA VAL A 141 4.29 15.79 -16.47
C VAL A 141 3.73 17.08 -15.89
N GLN A 142 2.42 17.13 -15.67
CA GLN A 142 1.71 18.22 -15.01
C GLN A 142 1.53 17.89 -13.53
N VAL A 143 1.83 18.84 -12.63
CA VAL A 143 1.52 18.77 -11.18
C VAL A 143 0.95 20.14 -10.77
N GLY A 144 -0.33 20.18 -10.42
CA GLY A 144 -1.01 21.46 -10.24
C GLY A 144 -0.86 22.35 -11.50
N GLU A 145 -0.33 23.56 -11.34
CA GLU A 145 -0.06 24.47 -12.47
C GLU A 145 1.34 24.29 -13.09
N GLN A 146 2.21 23.52 -12.45
CA GLN A 146 3.60 23.34 -12.86
C GLN A 146 3.75 22.24 -13.91
N ARG A 147 4.66 22.45 -14.88
CA ARG A 147 5.03 21.48 -15.91
C ARG A 147 6.48 21.06 -15.76
N LEU A 148 6.69 19.74 -15.64
CA LEU A 148 8.01 19.14 -15.47
C LEU A 148 8.44 18.43 -16.75
N ASN A 149 9.50 18.92 -17.38
CA ASN A 149 10.06 18.29 -18.58
C ASN A 149 11.06 17.21 -18.20
N ALA A 150 10.90 16.01 -18.76
CA ALA A 150 11.72 14.84 -18.47
C ALA A 150 12.44 14.28 -19.70
N ARG A 151 13.60 13.67 -19.50
CA ARG A 151 14.20 12.75 -20.48
C ARG A 151 13.51 11.38 -20.44
N ARG A 152 13.17 10.91 -19.23
CA ARG A 152 12.44 9.68 -18.97
C ARG A 152 11.44 9.92 -17.83
N ILE A 153 10.33 9.21 -17.87
CA ILE A 153 9.30 9.21 -16.84
C ILE A 153 9.23 7.83 -16.22
N VAL A 154 9.01 7.74 -14.92
CA VAL A 154 8.85 6.48 -14.19
C VAL A 154 7.50 6.50 -13.48
N LEU A 155 6.64 5.55 -13.81
CA LEU A 155 5.38 5.30 -13.11
C LEU A 155 5.65 4.38 -11.93
N ALA A 156 5.48 4.89 -10.71
CA ALA A 156 5.69 4.18 -9.45
C ALA A 156 4.49 4.39 -8.50
N THR A 157 3.29 4.53 -9.09
CA THR A 157 2.06 4.92 -8.40
C THR A 157 1.44 3.82 -7.53
N GLY A 158 2.02 2.62 -7.54
CA GLY A 158 1.58 1.52 -6.67
C GLY A 158 0.18 1.00 -6.99
N ALA A 159 -0.46 0.47 -5.96
CA ALA A 159 -1.80 -0.10 -6.02
C ALA A 159 -2.56 0.23 -4.72
N ARG A 160 -3.87 0.05 -4.72
CA ARG A 160 -4.77 0.20 -3.56
C ARG A 160 -5.62 -1.05 -3.38
N ALA A 161 -6.34 -1.17 -2.27
CA ALA A 161 -7.27 -2.26 -2.04
C ALA A 161 -8.31 -2.34 -3.18
N ALA A 162 -8.56 -3.55 -3.67
CA ALA A 162 -9.64 -3.82 -4.61
C ALA A 162 -10.92 -4.11 -3.82
N ILE A 163 -11.97 -3.33 -4.04
CA ILE A 163 -13.30 -3.60 -3.47
C ILE A 163 -14.03 -4.52 -4.44
N PRO A 164 -14.33 -5.79 -4.08
CA PRO A 164 -15.10 -6.68 -4.92
C PRO A 164 -16.51 -6.15 -5.20
N PRO A 165 -17.11 -6.45 -6.37
CA PRO A 165 -18.44 -5.99 -6.71
C PRO A 165 -19.54 -6.83 -6.01
N ILE A 166 -19.45 -6.93 -4.68
CA ILE A 166 -20.43 -7.61 -3.84
C ILE A 166 -21.54 -6.60 -3.50
N PRO A 167 -22.81 -6.91 -3.77
CA PRO A 167 -23.92 -6.03 -3.44
C PRO A 167 -23.90 -5.56 -1.98
N GLY A 168 -23.98 -4.26 -1.74
CA GLY A 168 -23.97 -3.62 -0.43
C GLY A 168 -22.57 -3.42 0.19
N LEU A 169 -21.50 -3.95 -0.41
CA LEU A 169 -20.15 -3.85 0.15
C LEU A 169 -19.60 -2.41 0.07
N ALA A 170 -19.73 -1.77 -1.07
CA ALA A 170 -19.24 -0.39 -1.24
C ALA A 170 -20.02 0.62 -0.35
N GLU A 171 -21.30 0.41 -0.23
CA GLU A 171 -22.23 1.25 0.54
C GLU A 171 -21.97 1.19 2.04
N CYS A 172 -21.48 0.05 2.56
CA CYS A 172 -21.14 -0.09 3.98
C CYS A 172 -19.82 0.57 4.37
N LYS A 173 -19.12 1.23 3.44
CA LYS A 173 -17.82 1.90 3.66
C LYS A 173 -16.81 0.97 4.37
N PRO A 174 -16.42 -0.13 3.72
CA PRO A 174 -15.57 -1.13 4.33
C PRO A 174 -14.20 -0.54 4.73
N LEU A 175 -13.63 -1.07 5.79
CA LEU A 175 -12.23 -0.84 6.07
C LEU A 175 -11.36 -1.46 4.97
N THR A 176 -10.27 -0.79 4.66
CA THR A 176 -9.19 -1.29 3.83
C THR A 176 -7.87 -1.10 4.57
N ASN A 177 -6.75 -1.50 3.97
CA ASN A 177 -5.45 -1.16 4.54
C ASN A 177 -5.26 0.36 4.71
N GLU A 178 -5.89 1.18 3.86
CA GLU A 178 -5.79 2.65 3.92
C GLU A 178 -6.50 3.27 5.13
N THR A 179 -7.46 2.58 5.74
CA THR A 179 -8.29 3.11 6.85
C THR A 179 -8.20 2.30 8.14
N LEU A 180 -7.70 1.06 8.08
CA LEU A 180 -7.64 0.16 9.24
C LEU A 180 -6.75 0.71 10.35
N PHE A 181 -5.62 1.31 10.00
CA PHE A 181 -4.63 1.81 10.95
C PHE A 181 -4.97 3.18 11.53
N ASP A 182 -6.07 3.80 11.05
CA ASP A 182 -6.60 5.05 11.58
C ASP A 182 -7.69 4.83 12.65
N LEU A 183 -8.05 3.57 12.95
CA LEU A 183 -9.00 3.24 14.00
C LEU A 183 -8.56 3.86 15.34
N ARG A 184 -9.50 4.48 16.04
CA ARG A 184 -9.32 5.09 17.37
C ARG A 184 -9.80 4.19 18.50
N GLU A 185 -10.74 3.30 18.18
CA GLU A 185 -11.35 2.33 19.09
C GLU A 185 -11.43 0.96 18.42
N PRO A 186 -11.33 -0.14 19.20
CA PRO A 186 -11.50 -1.47 18.65
C PRO A 186 -12.96 -1.71 18.27
N PRO A 187 -13.27 -2.31 17.11
CA PRO A 187 -14.59 -2.88 16.89
C PRO A 187 -14.79 -4.07 17.83
N ALA A 188 -16.02 -4.35 18.30
CA ALA A 188 -16.29 -5.54 19.07
C ALA A 188 -16.12 -6.81 18.22
N SER A 189 -16.46 -6.73 16.93
CA SER A 189 -16.29 -7.80 15.95
C SER A 189 -15.88 -7.27 14.57
N LEU A 190 -15.09 -8.08 13.84
CA LEU A 190 -14.57 -7.71 12.52
C LEU A 190 -14.72 -8.88 11.54
N ALA A 191 -15.51 -8.66 10.48
CA ALA A 191 -15.53 -9.54 9.32
C ALA A 191 -14.36 -9.18 8.39
N ILE A 192 -13.56 -10.15 7.95
CA ILE A 192 -12.44 -9.94 7.04
C ILE A 192 -12.71 -10.72 5.75
N LEU A 193 -12.74 -10.05 4.61
CA LEU A 193 -12.91 -10.67 3.30
C LEU A 193 -11.57 -10.90 2.63
N GLY A 194 -11.21 -12.16 2.44
CA GLY A 194 -9.97 -12.63 1.85
C GLY A 194 -8.94 -13.09 2.88
N ALA A 195 -8.52 -14.36 2.78
CA ALA A 195 -7.52 -14.99 3.64
C ALA A 195 -6.14 -15.08 2.97
N GLY A 196 -5.77 -14.06 2.20
CA GLY A 196 -4.38 -13.82 1.77
C GLY A 196 -3.51 -13.33 2.94
N ALA A 197 -2.24 -12.99 2.68
CA ALA A 197 -1.29 -12.57 3.71
C ALA A 197 -1.83 -11.43 4.60
N ILE A 198 -2.37 -10.36 3.99
CA ILE A 198 -2.94 -9.21 4.74
C ILE A 198 -4.12 -9.65 5.62
N GLY A 199 -5.04 -10.45 5.06
CA GLY A 199 -6.21 -10.92 5.82
C GLY A 199 -5.81 -11.80 7.01
N CYS A 200 -4.88 -12.74 6.82
CA CYS A 200 -4.38 -13.60 7.88
C CYS A 200 -3.62 -12.82 8.97
N GLU A 201 -2.74 -11.90 8.57
CA GLU A 201 -1.98 -11.05 9.49
C GLU A 201 -2.92 -10.18 10.36
N MET A 202 -3.88 -9.51 9.73
CA MET A 202 -4.82 -8.65 10.46
C MET A 202 -5.81 -9.46 11.29
N ALA A 203 -6.26 -10.62 10.82
CA ALA A 203 -7.09 -11.52 11.61
C ALA A 203 -6.39 -11.91 12.91
N GLN A 204 -5.11 -12.33 12.84
CA GLN A 204 -4.37 -12.72 14.02
C GLN A 204 -4.10 -11.54 14.97
N ALA A 205 -3.68 -10.38 14.41
CA ALA A 205 -3.39 -9.20 15.21
C ALA A 205 -4.62 -8.72 15.99
N PHE A 206 -5.76 -8.56 15.31
CA PHE A 206 -6.99 -8.07 15.93
C PHE A 206 -7.62 -9.09 16.89
N ALA A 207 -7.54 -10.40 16.61
CA ALA A 207 -7.97 -11.42 17.56
C ALA A 207 -7.16 -11.34 18.88
N ARG A 208 -5.85 -11.11 18.81
CA ARG A 208 -4.99 -10.91 19.99
C ARG A 208 -5.27 -9.58 20.72
N LEU A 209 -5.94 -8.63 20.07
CA LEU A 209 -6.46 -7.40 20.68
C LEU A 209 -7.87 -7.59 21.29
N GLY A 210 -8.41 -8.81 21.27
CA GLY A 210 -9.72 -9.15 21.85
C GLY A 210 -10.92 -8.89 20.95
N VAL A 211 -10.70 -8.63 19.65
CA VAL A 211 -11.77 -8.46 18.66
C VAL A 211 -12.26 -9.83 18.20
N ASP A 212 -13.58 -10.03 18.13
CA ASP A 212 -14.19 -11.25 17.57
C ASP A 212 -14.02 -11.26 16.05
N ILE A 213 -13.24 -12.22 15.50
CA ILE A 213 -12.82 -12.24 14.10
C ILE A 213 -13.53 -13.33 13.30
N HIS A 214 -14.14 -12.90 12.19
CA HIS A 214 -14.76 -13.75 11.18
C HIS A 214 -14.01 -13.59 9.85
N LEU A 215 -13.12 -14.55 9.52
CA LEU A 215 -12.31 -14.52 8.30
C LEU A 215 -12.95 -15.37 7.19
N PHE A 216 -13.33 -14.73 6.08
CA PHE A 216 -13.98 -15.35 4.93
C PHE A 216 -13.02 -15.54 3.76
N GLU A 217 -13.04 -16.73 3.17
CA GLU A 217 -12.26 -17.06 1.97
C GLU A 217 -13.10 -17.91 1.00
N MET A 218 -13.01 -17.57 -0.28
CA MET A 218 -13.68 -18.31 -1.35
C MET A 218 -12.98 -19.63 -1.67
N ALA A 219 -11.66 -19.69 -1.46
CA ALA A 219 -10.87 -20.91 -1.62
C ALA A 219 -11.09 -21.88 -0.46
N ASP A 220 -10.63 -23.11 -0.63
CA ASP A 220 -10.72 -24.20 0.36
C ASP A 220 -9.71 -24.07 1.53
N ARG A 221 -8.80 -23.07 1.45
CA ARG A 221 -7.76 -22.86 2.46
C ARG A 221 -7.35 -21.40 2.57
N VAL A 222 -6.76 -21.02 3.70
CA VAL A 222 -6.06 -19.74 3.86
C VAL A 222 -4.79 -19.74 3.03
N LEU A 223 -4.27 -18.56 2.68
CA LEU A 223 -3.05 -18.41 1.85
C LEU A 223 -3.07 -19.32 0.60
N PRO A 224 -4.08 -19.22 -0.27
CA PRO A 224 -4.29 -20.20 -1.34
C PRO A 224 -3.15 -20.24 -2.39
N LEU A 225 -2.25 -19.24 -2.38
CA LEU A 225 -1.08 -19.17 -3.27
C LEU A 225 0.18 -19.80 -2.65
N GLU A 226 0.15 -20.17 -1.38
CA GLU A 226 1.28 -20.77 -0.68
C GLU A 226 1.16 -22.31 -0.65
N GLU A 227 2.23 -22.98 -0.22
CA GLU A 227 2.25 -24.45 -0.07
C GLU A 227 1.20 -24.90 0.95
N GLN A 228 0.67 -26.11 0.76
CA GLN A 228 -0.43 -26.65 1.57
C GLN A 228 -0.04 -26.75 3.06
N GLU A 229 1.19 -27.14 3.35
CA GLU A 229 1.72 -27.26 4.71
C GLU A 229 1.78 -25.90 5.41
N ALA A 230 2.20 -24.84 4.69
CA ALA A 230 2.24 -23.49 5.21
C ALA A 230 0.82 -22.96 5.47
N SER A 231 -0.11 -23.22 4.56
CA SER A 231 -1.53 -22.88 4.71
C SER A 231 -2.14 -23.57 5.95
N ALA A 232 -1.89 -24.86 6.14
CA ALA A 232 -2.40 -25.62 7.28
C ALA A 232 -1.86 -25.08 8.61
N ALA A 233 -0.54 -24.80 8.68
CA ALA A 233 0.09 -24.25 9.89
C ALA A 233 -0.50 -22.88 10.27
N VAL A 234 -0.70 -22.00 9.28
CA VAL A 234 -1.30 -20.69 9.52
C VAL A 234 -2.78 -20.80 9.91
N ALA A 235 -3.56 -21.68 9.27
CA ALA A 235 -4.96 -21.92 9.64
C ALA A 235 -5.09 -22.35 11.11
N GLU A 236 -4.26 -23.30 11.56
CA GLU A 236 -4.23 -23.74 12.95
C GLU A 236 -3.82 -22.62 13.91
N ALA A 237 -2.83 -21.81 13.55
CA ALA A 237 -2.39 -20.67 14.36
C ALA A 237 -3.49 -19.60 14.51
N LEU A 238 -4.22 -19.30 13.42
CA LEU A 238 -5.35 -18.38 13.44
C LEU A 238 -6.48 -18.88 14.35
N GLN A 239 -6.84 -20.17 14.25
CA GLN A 239 -7.86 -20.77 15.11
C GLN A 239 -7.44 -20.77 16.59
N ARG A 240 -6.16 -21.07 16.89
CA ARG A 240 -5.63 -20.94 18.26
C ARG A 240 -5.67 -19.51 18.79
N SER A 241 -5.57 -18.53 17.92
CA SER A 241 -5.69 -17.10 18.27
C SER A 241 -7.15 -16.65 18.44
N GLY A 242 -8.16 -17.53 18.23
CA GLY A 242 -9.58 -17.22 18.37
C GLY A 242 -10.26 -16.78 17.07
N VAL A 243 -9.60 -16.89 15.91
CA VAL A 243 -10.20 -16.54 14.62
C VAL A 243 -11.17 -17.62 14.15
N THR A 244 -12.40 -17.24 13.80
CA THR A 244 -13.36 -18.14 13.14
C THR A 244 -13.15 -18.10 11.62
N LEU A 245 -12.79 -19.25 11.02
CA LEU A 245 -12.53 -19.38 9.59
C LEU A 245 -13.78 -19.86 8.84
N TYR A 246 -14.10 -19.17 7.75
CA TYR A 246 -15.17 -19.51 6.81
C TYR A 246 -14.52 -19.75 5.42
N LEU A 247 -14.05 -20.96 5.19
CA LEU A 247 -13.46 -21.40 3.91
C LEU A 247 -14.55 -21.91 2.96
N ASN A 248 -14.26 -21.97 1.65
CA ASN A 248 -15.24 -22.31 0.61
C ASN A 248 -16.53 -21.47 0.72
N THR A 249 -16.40 -20.19 1.16
CA THR A 249 -17.57 -19.39 1.51
C THR A 249 -17.66 -18.16 0.61
N PRO A 250 -18.32 -18.26 -0.55
CA PRO A 250 -18.57 -17.11 -1.41
C PRO A 250 -19.58 -16.16 -0.73
N ILE A 251 -19.28 -14.87 -0.71
CA ILE A 251 -20.16 -13.85 -0.16
C ILE A 251 -21.10 -13.35 -1.26
N SER A 252 -22.41 -13.42 -1.01
CA SER A 252 -23.43 -13.04 -1.98
C SER A 252 -23.89 -11.59 -1.81
N LYS A 253 -23.87 -11.06 -0.58
CA LYS A 253 -24.35 -9.72 -0.25
C LYS A 253 -23.80 -9.27 1.11
N ILE A 254 -23.66 -7.95 1.27
CA ILE A 254 -23.47 -7.29 2.57
C ILE A 254 -24.72 -6.43 2.82
N ALA A 255 -25.28 -6.48 4.03
CA ALA A 255 -26.35 -5.61 4.46
C ALA A 255 -25.87 -4.75 5.63
N SER A 256 -26.00 -3.43 5.51
CA SER A 256 -25.71 -2.48 6.61
C SER A 256 -26.97 -2.26 7.45
N HIS A 257 -26.79 -2.08 8.76
CA HIS A 257 -27.83 -1.68 9.72
C HIS A 257 -27.20 -0.83 10.84
N ASP A 258 -28.03 -0.25 11.71
CA ASP A 258 -27.57 0.69 12.74
C ASP A 258 -26.51 0.12 13.70
N SER A 259 -26.53 -1.19 13.94
CA SER A 259 -25.62 -1.89 14.85
C SER A 259 -24.48 -2.63 14.15
N GLY A 260 -24.20 -2.36 12.86
CA GLY A 260 -23.11 -2.98 12.13
C GLY A 260 -23.48 -3.48 10.74
N ILE A 261 -22.92 -4.63 10.34
CA ILE A 261 -23.15 -5.25 9.04
C ILE A 261 -23.54 -6.71 9.18
N THR A 262 -24.25 -7.25 8.21
CA THR A 262 -24.48 -8.67 8.05
C THR A 262 -23.86 -9.16 6.74
N VAL A 263 -22.97 -10.15 6.86
CA VAL A 263 -22.35 -10.87 5.72
C VAL A 263 -23.27 -12.04 5.37
N HIS A 264 -23.76 -12.09 4.14
CA HIS A 264 -24.59 -13.18 3.63
C HIS A 264 -23.79 -14.11 2.73
N SER A 265 -23.81 -15.40 3.03
CA SER A 265 -23.34 -16.49 2.18
C SER A 265 -24.52 -17.44 1.90
N PRO A 266 -24.37 -18.44 1.00
CA PRO A 266 -25.47 -19.35 0.67
C PRO A 266 -26.12 -20.04 1.87
N ASP A 267 -25.31 -20.41 2.87
CA ASP A 267 -25.74 -21.27 3.96
C ASP A 267 -25.81 -20.58 5.32
N ARG A 268 -25.39 -19.30 5.41
CA ARG A 268 -25.33 -18.60 6.70
C ARG A 268 -25.33 -17.09 6.59
N GLN A 269 -25.63 -16.45 7.71
CA GLN A 269 -25.57 -15.01 7.92
C GLN A 269 -24.74 -14.73 9.16
N ILE A 270 -23.73 -13.88 9.05
CA ILE A 270 -22.84 -13.52 10.15
C ILE A 270 -22.90 -12.01 10.32
N THR A 271 -23.14 -11.57 11.54
CA THR A 271 -23.16 -10.15 11.89
C THR A 271 -21.82 -9.75 12.50
N ALA A 272 -21.31 -8.57 12.12
CA ALA A 272 -20.12 -7.96 12.70
C ALA A 272 -20.28 -6.45 12.75
N ASP A 273 -19.50 -5.77 13.62
CA ASP A 273 -19.54 -4.30 13.70
C ASP A 273 -18.96 -3.65 12.46
N ARG A 274 -17.86 -4.20 11.97
CA ARG A 274 -17.13 -3.66 10.83
C ARG A 274 -16.71 -4.77 9.86
N ILE A 275 -16.34 -4.35 8.65
CA ILE A 275 -15.81 -5.26 7.63
C ILE A 275 -14.51 -4.72 7.06
N LEU A 276 -13.49 -5.57 6.96
CA LEU A 276 -12.21 -5.30 6.30
C LEU A 276 -12.15 -6.03 4.96
N VAL A 277 -11.80 -5.32 3.91
CA VAL A 277 -11.55 -5.91 2.59
C VAL A 277 -10.06 -6.13 2.40
N ALA A 278 -9.67 -7.41 2.30
CA ALA A 278 -8.32 -7.89 1.98
C ALA A 278 -8.32 -8.84 0.75
N ALA A 279 -9.24 -8.60 -0.20
CA ALA A 279 -9.56 -9.49 -1.33
C ALA A 279 -8.81 -9.12 -2.62
N GLY A 280 -7.61 -8.59 -2.50
CA GLY A 280 -6.74 -8.23 -3.63
C GLY A 280 -6.47 -6.75 -3.76
N ARG A 281 -5.69 -6.38 -4.80
CA ARG A 281 -5.23 -5.01 -5.03
C ARG A 281 -5.46 -4.59 -6.49
N ARG A 282 -5.64 -3.30 -6.72
CA ARG A 282 -5.83 -2.67 -8.02
C ARG A 282 -4.78 -1.59 -8.23
N ALA A 283 -4.08 -1.60 -9.37
CA ALA A 283 -3.07 -0.60 -9.68
C ALA A 283 -3.66 0.82 -9.80
N ASN A 284 -2.89 1.81 -9.36
CA ASN A 284 -3.25 3.23 -9.42
C ASN A 284 -2.85 3.81 -10.77
N ILE A 285 -3.73 3.69 -11.75
CA ILE A 285 -3.52 4.12 -13.14
C ILE A 285 -4.47 5.26 -13.58
N GLU A 286 -5.51 5.52 -12.80
CA GLU A 286 -6.51 6.52 -13.13
C GLU A 286 -5.92 7.95 -13.03
N GLY A 287 -6.36 8.84 -13.92
CA GLY A 287 -5.93 10.24 -13.95
C GLY A 287 -4.54 10.50 -14.53
N LEU A 288 -3.79 9.43 -14.87
CA LEU A 288 -2.44 9.56 -15.42
C LEU A 288 -2.40 9.90 -16.93
N ASN A 289 -3.52 9.82 -17.67
CA ASN A 289 -3.59 10.01 -19.12
C ASN A 289 -2.73 9.01 -19.93
N LEU A 290 -2.66 7.76 -19.50
CA LEU A 290 -1.81 6.73 -20.10
C LEU A 290 -2.06 6.52 -21.60
N ASP A 291 -3.33 6.52 -22.02
CA ASP A 291 -3.72 6.32 -23.44
C ASP A 291 -3.21 7.45 -24.32
N ALA A 292 -3.24 8.71 -23.84
CA ALA A 292 -2.80 9.89 -24.57
C ALA A 292 -1.29 9.86 -24.90
N VAL A 293 -0.52 9.12 -24.11
CA VAL A 293 0.94 8.95 -24.28
C VAL A 293 1.33 7.57 -24.80
N GLY A 294 0.36 6.77 -25.23
CA GLY A 294 0.59 5.44 -25.82
C GLY A 294 1.11 4.40 -24.84
N VAL A 295 0.79 4.52 -23.54
CA VAL A 295 1.12 3.52 -22.50
C VAL A 295 -0.02 2.51 -22.40
N ALA A 296 0.23 1.28 -22.83
CA ALA A 296 -0.73 0.18 -22.78
C ALA A 296 -0.90 -0.38 -21.38
N THR A 297 -2.10 -0.86 -21.09
CA THR A 297 -2.43 -1.61 -19.88
C THR A 297 -2.96 -2.99 -20.21
N THR A 298 -2.68 -3.99 -19.36
CA THR A 298 -3.20 -5.35 -19.50
C THR A 298 -3.65 -5.87 -18.15
N ALA A 299 -4.87 -6.37 -18.07
CA ALA A 299 -5.48 -6.85 -16.82
C ALA A 299 -5.39 -5.82 -15.66
N GLY A 300 -5.58 -4.53 -15.98
CA GLY A 300 -5.55 -3.44 -14.99
C GLY A 300 -4.15 -2.99 -14.55
N LEU A 301 -3.07 -3.54 -15.09
CA LEU A 301 -1.68 -3.17 -14.80
C LEU A 301 -1.05 -2.44 -16.00
N VAL A 302 -0.10 -1.56 -15.76
CA VAL A 302 0.75 -0.98 -16.81
C VAL A 302 1.59 -2.09 -17.43
N SER A 303 1.49 -2.25 -18.77
CA SER A 303 2.25 -3.26 -19.50
C SER A 303 3.70 -2.85 -19.66
N VAL A 304 4.61 -3.73 -19.24
CA VAL A 304 6.07 -3.52 -19.35
C VAL A 304 6.78 -4.72 -19.98
N ASP A 305 7.91 -4.44 -20.62
CA ASP A 305 8.86 -5.48 -21.05
C ASP A 305 9.73 -5.95 -19.86
N ARG A 306 10.57 -6.94 -20.06
CA ARG A 306 11.51 -7.44 -19.03
C ARG A 306 12.52 -6.40 -18.54
N ARG A 307 12.63 -5.27 -19.20
CA ARG A 307 13.49 -4.13 -18.82
C ARG A 307 12.71 -3.02 -18.12
N LEU A 308 11.43 -3.30 -17.78
CA LEU A 308 10.50 -2.38 -17.16
C LEU A 308 10.16 -1.14 -18.01
N ARG A 309 10.31 -1.22 -19.34
CA ARG A 309 9.84 -0.20 -20.27
C ARG A 309 8.40 -0.48 -20.64
N THR A 310 7.60 0.56 -20.70
CA THR A 310 6.23 0.49 -21.22
C THR A 310 6.23 0.40 -22.75
N SER A 311 5.05 0.33 -23.37
CA SER A 311 4.88 0.49 -24.82
C SER A 311 5.43 1.82 -25.34
N ASN A 312 5.49 2.86 -24.50
CA ASN A 312 6.23 4.09 -24.79
C ASN A 312 7.66 3.98 -24.26
N SER A 313 8.66 3.98 -25.15
CA SER A 313 10.07 3.77 -24.80
C SER A 313 10.69 4.86 -23.91
N ARG A 314 10.01 5.99 -23.70
CA ARG A 314 10.44 7.05 -22.77
C ARG A 314 9.90 6.87 -21.37
N ILE A 315 8.90 5.97 -21.19
CA ILE A 315 8.19 5.77 -19.94
C ILE A 315 8.50 4.36 -19.41
N TYR A 316 8.94 4.29 -18.16
CA TYR A 316 9.17 3.08 -17.39
C TYR A 316 8.07 2.92 -16.34
N ALA A 317 7.89 1.71 -15.81
CA ALA A 317 7.07 1.49 -14.63
C ALA A 317 7.74 0.49 -13.69
N SER A 318 7.52 0.62 -12.38
CA SER A 318 8.04 -0.29 -11.35
C SER A 318 7.12 -0.38 -10.15
N GLY A 319 7.16 -1.52 -9.46
CA GLY A 319 6.33 -1.83 -8.31
C GLY A 319 4.92 -2.30 -8.69
N ASP A 320 3.98 -2.12 -7.78
CA ASP A 320 2.64 -2.69 -7.85
C ASP A 320 1.82 -2.20 -9.05
N VAL A 321 2.17 -1.07 -9.63
CA VAL A 321 1.48 -0.52 -10.82
C VAL A 321 1.66 -1.39 -12.06
N CYS A 322 2.72 -2.20 -12.14
CA CYS A 322 3.05 -3.03 -13.29
C CYS A 322 3.33 -4.50 -12.93
N SER A 323 3.23 -4.89 -11.66
CA SER A 323 3.55 -6.25 -11.20
C SER A 323 2.37 -6.91 -10.50
N ARG A 324 2.22 -8.23 -10.72
CA ARG A 324 1.32 -9.08 -9.94
C ARG A 324 1.91 -9.48 -8.59
N GLN A 325 3.25 -9.49 -8.48
CA GLN A 325 3.98 -9.73 -7.24
C GLN A 325 4.15 -8.40 -6.49
N GLN A 326 3.13 -8.04 -5.73
CA GLN A 326 2.98 -6.74 -5.07
C GLN A 326 3.66 -6.74 -3.70
N PHE A 327 5.00 -6.81 -3.72
CA PHE A 327 5.86 -6.80 -2.54
C PHE A 327 6.82 -5.62 -2.57
N THR A 328 7.09 -5.04 -1.39
CA THR A 328 8.02 -3.91 -1.22
C THR A 328 9.42 -4.22 -1.74
N HIS A 329 9.95 -5.41 -1.47
CA HIS A 329 11.27 -5.83 -1.94
C HIS A 329 11.31 -6.09 -3.46
N ASN A 330 10.20 -6.49 -4.08
CA ASN A 330 10.10 -6.55 -5.54
C ASN A 330 10.11 -5.15 -6.15
N ALA A 331 9.40 -4.21 -5.54
CA ALA A 331 9.40 -2.80 -5.95
C ALA A 331 10.83 -2.19 -5.86
N ASP A 332 11.59 -2.46 -4.80
CA ASP A 332 13.00 -2.07 -4.65
C ASP A 332 13.88 -2.67 -5.76
N ALA A 333 13.79 -3.99 -5.98
CA ALA A 333 14.57 -4.66 -7.02
C ALA A 333 14.27 -4.11 -8.43
N GLN A 334 13.00 -3.88 -8.74
CA GLN A 334 12.58 -3.26 -9.99
C GLN A 334 13.07 -1.81 -10.12
N ALA A 335 13.04 -1.02 -9.05
CA ALA A 335 13.54 0.35 -9.05
C ALA A 335 15.01 0.42 -9.47
N ARG A 336 15.87 -0.48 -8.97
CA ARG A 336 17.29 -0.58 -9.35
C ARG A 336 17.47 -0.91 -10.84
N ILE A 337 16.64 -1.81 -11.38
CA ILE A 337 16.60 -2.10 -12.82
C ILE A 337 16.21 -0.86 -13.62
N VAL A 338 15.21 -0.11 -13.17
CA VAL A 338 14.77 1.13 -13.83
C VAL A 338 15.89 2.19 -13.81
N VAL A 339 16.57 2.41 -12.69
CA VAL A 339 17.71 3.36 -12.61
C VAL A 339 18.78 3.01 -13.65
N GLN A 340 19.20 1.75 -13.70
CA GLN A 340 20.18 1.28 -14.69
C GLN A 340 19.70 1.51 -16.12
N ASN A 341 18.48 1.14 -16.44
CA ASN A 341 17.95 1.13 -17.80
C ASN A 341 17.56 2.53 -18.31
N ALA A 342 17.09 3.40 -17.42
CA ALA A 342 16.63 4.75 -17.77
C ALA A 342 17.78 5.76 -17.90
N LEU A 343 18.83 5.64 -17.09
CA LEU A 343 19.97 6.57 -17.07
C LEU A 343 21.13 6.12 -17.94
N PHE A 344 21.35 4.82 -18.08
CA PHE A 344 22.48 4.24 -18.80
C PHE A 344 22.02 3.32 -19.97
N ALA A 345 22.78 2.30 -20.28
CA ALA A 345 22.39 1.28 -21.24
C ALA A 345 21.34 0.32 -20.64
N PRO A 346 20.26 -0.01 -21.38
CA PRO A 346 19.18 -0.84 -20.86
C PRO A 346 19.54 -2.34 -20.89
N THR A 347 20.47 -2.73 -20.02
CA THR A 347 21.04 -4.09 -19.93
C THR A 347 20.47 -4.91 -18.79
N ALA A 348 19.87 -4.28 -17.75
CA ALA A 348 19.27 -4.98 -16.62
C ALA A 348 17.89 -5.56 -16.99
N SER A 349 17.56 -6.72 -16.41
CA SER A 349 16.32 -7.46 -16.69
C SER A 349 15.72 -8.06 -15.42
N THR A 350 14.38 -8.17 -15.40
CA THR A 350 13.64 -8.86 -14.34
C THR A 350 13.75 -10.38 -14.41
N ASP A 351 14.26 -10.96 -15.49
CA ASP A 351 14.32 -12.42 -15.72
C ASP A 351 15.09 -13.20 -14.62
N LYS A 352 15.97 -12.52 -13.89
CA LYS A 352 16.78 -13.12 -12.82
C LYS A 352 16.28 -12.81 -11.41
N LEU A 353 15.18 -12.09 -11.27
CA LEU A 353 14.62 -11.78 -9.97
C LEU A 353 13.99 -13.03 -9.35
N ILE A 354 14.40 -13.33 -8.14
CA ILE A 354 13.76 -14.30 -7.27
C ILE A 354 13.05 -13.49 -6.19
N ILE A 355 11.72 -13.59 -6.15
CA ILE A 355 10.89 -12.80 -5.25
C ILE A 355 10.40 -13.71 -4.12
N PRO A 356 10.97 -13.61 -2.90
CA PRO A 356 10.51 -14.40 -1.77
C PRO A 356 9.11 -13.95 -1.32
N HIS A 357 8.28 -14.89 -0.93
CA HIS A 357 7.01 -14.62 -0.28
C HIS A 357 7.17 -14.75 1.23
N CYS A 358 6.49 -13.91 1.99
CA CYS A 358 6.54 -13.92 3.43
C CYS A 358 5.20 -13.49 4.01
N THR A 359 4.66 -14.27 4.94
CA THR A 359 3.49 -13.95 5.77
C THR A 359 3.96 -13.88 7.21
N TYR A 360 3.61 -12.80 7.92
CA TYR A 360 4.17 -12.48 9.23
C TYR A 360 3.26 -12.90 10.40
N THR A 361 2.44 -13.90 10.19
CA THR A 361 1.70 -14.56 11.29
C THR A 361 2.66 -15.27 12.25
N ASP A 362 2.16 -15.74 13.39
CA ASP A 362 2.91 -16.44 14.41
C ASP A 362 2.21 -17.79 14.69
N PRO A 363 2.79 -18.90 14.25
CA PRO A 363 3.78 -19.01 13.19
C PRO A 363 3.27 -18.51 11.86
#